data_d484bb761b9e4aa5fee260709c832587
#
_entry.id   d484bb761b9e4aa5fee260709c832587
#
_cell.length_a   1.000
_cell.length_b   1.000
_cell.length_c   1.000
_cell.angle_alpha   90.00
_cell.angle_beta   90.00
_cell.angle_gamma   90.00
#
_symmetry.space_group_name_H-M   'P 1'
#
loop_
_entity.id
_entity.type
_entity.pdbx_description
1 polymer ?
#
loop_
_entity_poly.entity_id
_entity_poly.type
_entity_poly.pdbx_seq_one_letter_code
_entity_poly.pdbx_strand_id
1 'polypeptide(L)'
;PKVTAGFGFNVGYKQLMLRAFFHSRWKYDVVNQARMNAENMSGYDNQSVSVRNRWRFEGDETNIPRALHRGANHYNWLGSDRFVEDASFIRLKQLSLSYNLPKRMLKILGLSKLSIAATAYDLFTWTKYSGQDPEVDIRGGMTNAGKFQVMGVDNAKTPRPRKIMIGINPVSYTHLTLPTKLE
;
A
#
# COMPACT_ATOMS: atom_id res chain seq x y z
N PRO A 1 8.82 -12.50 -0.19
CA PRO A 1 8.96 -12.44 1.27
C PRO A 1 9.12 -13.83 1.88
N LYS A 2 9.97 -13.96 2.90
CA LYS A 2 10.08 -15.21 3.66
C LYS A 2 8.93 -15.38 4.65
N VAL A 3 8.35 -14.27 5.11
CA VAL A 3 7.22 -14.25 6.05
C VAL A 3 6.17 -13.28 5.55
N THR A 4 4.92 -13.73 5.51
CA THR A 4 3.75 -12.88 5.31
C THR A 4 2.80 -13.13 6.45
N ALA A 5 2.32 -12.08 7.11
CA ALA A 5 1.41 -12.18 8.23
C ALA A 5 0.27 -11.16 8.12
N GLY A 6 -0.91 -11.58 8.58
CA GLY A 6 -2.06 -10.70 8.79
C GLY A 6 -2.52 -10.84 10.23
N PHE A 7 -2.76 -9.72 10.89
CA PHE A 7 -3.30 -9.70 12.24
C PHE A 7 -4.30 -8.55 12.41
N GLY A 8 -5.22 -8.72 13.31
CA GLY A 8 -6.24 -7.72 13.56
C GLY A 8 -6.87 -7.88 14.92
N PHE A 9 -7.58 -6.84 15.33
CA PHE A 9 -8.35 -6.85 16.56
C PHE A 9 -9.72 -6.21 16.35
N ASN A 10 -10.66 -6.60 17.19
CA ASN A 10 -11.99 -6.02 17.30
C ASN A 10 -12.21 -5.64 18.76
N VAL A 11 -12.52 -4.37 19.00
CA VAL A 11 -12.79 -3.85 20.34
C VAL A 11 -14.18 -3.24 20.34
N GLY A 12 -15.04 -3.76 21.23
CA GLY A 12 -16.40 -3.25 21.42
C GLY A 12 -16.54 -2.52 22.76
N TYR A 13 -17.12 -1.35 22.74
CA TYR A 13 -17.52 -0.62 23.95
C TYR A 13 -18.90 -0.04 23.77
N LYS A 14 -19.87 -0.56 24.54
CA LYS A 14 -21.29 -0.18 24.42
C LYS A 14 -21.79 -0.33 22.97
N GLN A 15 -22.14 0.75 22.31
CA GLN A 15 -22.63 0.80 20.93
C GLN A 15 -21.52 0.99 19.88
N LEU A 16 -20.30 1.26 20.33
CA LEU A 16 -19.15 1.47 19.45
C LEU A 16 -18.40 0.16 19.22
N MET A 17 -17.98 -0.07 18.00
CA MET A 17 -17.06 -1.16 17.64
C MET A 17 -15.94 -0.61 16.75
N LEU A 18 -14.71 -0.84 17.20
CA LEU A 18 -13.50 -0.55 16.48
C LEU A 18 -12.92 -1.86 15.95
N ARG A 19 -12.59 -1.88 14.66
CA ARG A 19 -11.89 -2.99 13.99
C ARG A 19 -10.66 -2.45 13.32
N ALA A 20 -9.53 -3.12 13.52
CA ALA A 20 -8.31 -2.82 12.79
C ALA A 20 -7.73 -4.12 12.21
N PHE A 21 -7.24 -4.05 10.98
CA PHE A 21 -6.57 -5.15 10.31
C PHE A 21 -5.27 -4.68 9.71
N PHE A 22 -4.19 -5.41 10.03
CA PHE A 22 -2.84 -5.16 9.57
C PHE A 22 -2.39 -6.29 8.66
N HIS A 23 -1.62 -5.91 7.66
CA HIS A 23 -0.91 -6.83 6.78
C HIS A 23 0.57 -6.50 6.83
N SER A 24 1.42 -7.51 6.90
CA SER A 24 2.86 -7.33 6.94
C SER A 24 3.58 -8.36 6.06
N ARG A 25 4.71 -7.93 5.51
CA ARG A 25 5.66 -8.79 4.80
C ARG A 25 7.06 -8.50 5.30
N TRP A 26 7.85 -9.55 5.47
CA TRP A 26 9.17 -9.45 6.06
C TRP A 26 10.19 -10.26 5.29
N LYS A 27 11.44 -9.79 5.36
CA LYS A 27 12.60 -10.46 4.77
C LYS A 27 12.40 -10.69 3.28
N TYR A 28 12.20 -9.63 2.54
CA TYR A 28 12.25 -9.64 1.09
C TYR A 28 12.82 -8.33 0.57
N ASP A 29 13.53 -8.46 -0.53
CA ASP A 29 14.19 -7.36 -1.18
C ASP A 29 13.47 -7.04 -2.49
N VAL A 30 13.55 -5.79 -2.89
CA VAL A 30 12.97 -5.27 -4.12
C VAL A 30 14.02 -4.46 -4.87
N VAL A 31 14.11 -4.65 -6.17
CA VAL A 31 14.92 -3.80 -7.04
C VAL A 31 14.17 -2.51 -7.30
N ASN A 32 14.66 -1.40 -6.78
CA ASN A 32 14.10 -0.08 -7.01
C ASN A 32 14.53 0.45 -8.39
N GLN A 33 13.84 0.02 -9.44
CA GLN A 33 14.13 0.44 -10.81
C GLN A 33 13.82 1.91 -11.04
N ALA A 34 12.86 2.47 -10.31
CA ALA A 34 12.56 3.88 -10.37
C ALA A 34 13.76 4.74 -9.95
N ARG A 35 14.39 4.36 -8.82
CA ARG A 35 15.62 4.98 -8.34
C ARG A 35 16.78 4.73 -9.31
N MET A 36 16.91 3.52 -9.83
CA MET A 36 17.93 3.17 -10.82
C MET A 36 17.84 4.08 -12.05
N ASN A 37 16.66 4.34 -12.57
CA ASN A 37 16.44 5.25 -13.70
C ASN A 37 16.72 6.71 -13.32
N ALA A 38 16.31 7.15 -12.12
CA ALA A 38 16.52 8.53 -11.66
C ALA A 38 17.98 8.83 -11.27
N GLU A 39 18.82 7.82 -11.05
CA GLU A 39 20.25 7.98 -10.72
C GLU A 39 21.19 7.53 -11.87
N ASN A 40 20.67 7.35 -13.03
CA ASN A 40 21.38 6.78 -14.19
C ASN A 40 22.54 7.69 -14.69
N MET A 41 22.36 9.02 -14.71
CA MET A 41 23.37 10.01 -15.13
C MET A 41 23.99 9.77 -16.52
N SER A 42 23.33 9.05 -17.41
CA SER A 42 23.83 8.74 -18.76
C SER A 42 23.11 9.50 -19.88
N GLY A 43 21.96 10.09 -19.59
CA GLY A 43 21.08 10.78 -20.55
C GLY A 43 20.80 12.23 -20.16
N TYR A 44 19.78 12.77 -20.82
CA TYR A 44 19.28 14.14 -20.59
C TYR A 44 18.01 14.18 -19.73
N ASP A 45 17.59 13.02 -19.20
CA ASP A 45 16.40 12.91 -18.39
C ASP A 45 16.58 13.58 -17.02
N ASN A 46 15.46 13.97 -16.40
CA ASN A 46 15.45 14.49 -15.05
C ASN A 46 15.98 13.43 -14.06
N GLN A 47 16.81 13.89 -13.13
CA GLN A 47 17.51 13.02 -12.22
C GLN A 47 17.18 13.34 -10.75
N SER A 48 17.42 12.36 -9.89
CA SER A 48 17.30 12.52 -8.44
C SER A 48 18.31 13.55 -7.91
N VAL A 49 17.92 14.27 -6.86
CA VAL A 49 18.82 15.20 -6.15
C VAL A 49 20.05 14.47 -5.58
N SER A 50 19.93 13.19 -5.28
CA SER A 50 21.02 12.35 -4.76
C SER A 50 22.26 12.36 -5.65
N VAL A 51 22.11 12.51 -6.99
CA VAL A 51 23.24 12.54 -7.94
C VAL A 51 24.16 13.74 -7.77
N ARG A 52 23.78 14.74 -6.99
CA ARG A 52 24.66 15.85 -6.61
C ARG A 52 25.85 15.37 -5.80
N ASN A 53 25.70 14.31 -5.04
CA ASN A 53 26.75 13.67 -4.22
C ASN A 53 27.56 12.62 -5.00
N ARG A 54 27.51 12.65 -6.35
CA ARG A 54 28.28 11.72 -7.16
C ARG A 54 29.78 11.95 -7.01
N TRP A 55 30.56 10.92 -7.23
CA TRP A 55 32.01 11.02 -7.31
C TRP A 55 32.45 11.97 -8.45
N ARG A 56 33.37 12.88 -8.18
CA ARG A 56 33.88 13.87 -9.15
C ARG A 56 35.38 13.85 -9.23
N PHE A 57 36.04 13.79 -8.08
CA PHE A 57 37.48 13.90 -7.95
C PHE A 57 38.03 12.78 -7.06
N GLU A 58 39.32 12.51 -7.23
CA GLU A 58 40.03 11.60 -6.35
C GLU A 58 40.01 12.13 -4.91
N GLY A 59 39.64 11.25 -3.97
CA GLY A 59 39.40 11.60 -2.56
C GLY A 59 37.95 11.83 -2.18
N ASP A 60 37.01 11.86 -3.13
CA ASP A 60 35.58 11.93 -2.81
C ASP A 60 35.10 10.60 -2.19
N GLU A 61 34.53 10.69 -0.97
CA GLU A 61 33.87 9.56 -0.31
C GLU A 61 32.38 9.55 -0.63
N THR A 62 31.97 8.71 -1.56
CA THR A 62 30.56 8.58 -1.98
C THR A 62 30.26 7.20 -2.53
N ASN A 63 29.01 6.74 -2.35
CA ASN A 63 28.49 5.51 -2.94
C ASN A 63 27.84 5.73 -4.32
N ILE A 64 27.85 6.97 -4.85
CA ILE A 64 27.27 7.32 -6.13
C ILE A 64 28.40 7.48 -7.15
N PRO A 65 28.42 6.68 -8.23
CA PRO A 65 29.47 6.72 -9.21
C PRO A 65 29.49 8.04 -9.99
N ARG A 66 30.58 8.28 -10.72
CA ARG A 66 30.69 9.44 -11.60
C ARG A 66 29.66 9.44 -12.73
N ALA A 67 29.25 10.60 -13.19
CA ALA A 67 28.43 10.73 -14.39
C ALA A 67 29.24 10.30 -15.63
N LEU A 68 28.65 9.45 -16.47
CA LEU A 68 29.22 9.03 -17.74
C LEU A 68 28.22 9.32 -18.85
N HIS A 69 28.62 10.13 -19.81
CA HIS A 69 27.78 10.36 -20.98
C HIS A 69 27.73 9.11 -21.85
N ARG A 70 26.67 8.98 -22.65
CA ARG A 70 26.44 7.87 -23.58
C ARG A 70 27.73 7.42 -24.31
N GLY A 71 28.26 6.31 -23.92
CA GLY A 71 29.46 5.70 -24.48
C GLY A 71 29.54 4.24 -24.13
N ALA A 72 30.50 3.53 -24.70
CA ALA A 72 30.61 2.06 -24.54
C ALA A 72 30.75 1.57 -23.10
N ASN A 73 31.03 2.46 -22.14
CA ASN A 73 31.36 2.12 -20.75
C ASN A 73 30.39 2.70 -19.70
N HIS A 74 29.15 3.04 -20.05
CA HIS A 74 28.20 3.61 -19.10
C HIS A 74 27.35 2.53 -18.39
N TYR A 75 28.01 1.76 -17.55
CA TYR A 75 27.37 0.66 -16.81
C TYR A 75 26.85 1.04 -15.42
N ASN A 76 26.94 2.31 -15.03
CA ASN A 76 26.55 2.78 -13.68
C ASN A 76 25.09 2.57 -13.32
N TRP A 77 24.24 2.32 -14.30
CA TRP A 77 22.80 2.10 -14.17
C TRP A 77 22.38 0.64 -14.28
N LEU A 78 23.31 -0.26 -14.62
CA LEU A 78 22.99 -1.69 -14.69
C LEU A 78 22.67 -2.23 -13.30
N GLY A 79 21.84 -3.27 -13.28
CA GLY A 79 21.35 -3.91 -12.07
C GLY A 79 22.47 -4.22 -11.07
N SER A 80 22.64 -3.30 -10.14
CA SER A 80 23.61 -3.34 -9.05
C SER A 80 22.86 -3.59 -7.74
N ASP A 81 23.50 -4.17 -6.77
CA ASP A 81 23.01 -4.33 -5.39
C ASP A 81 22.65 -2.99 -4.72
N ARG A 82 23.25 -1.89 -5.20
CA ARG A 82 22.92 -0.53 -4.77
C ARG A 82 21.43 -0.19 -4.87
N PHE A 83 20.71 -0.82 -5.79
CA PHE A 83 19.28 -0.60 -6.03
C PHE A 83 18.41 -1.68 -5.42
N VAL A 84 19.00 -2.66 -4.74
CA VAL A 84 18.29 -3.69 -4.00
C VAL A 84 18.03 -3.16 -2.59
N GLU A 85 16.78 -3.02 -2.23
CA GLU A 85 16.36 -2.45 -0.95
C GLU A 85 15.45 -3.42 -0.20
N ASP A 86 15.58 -3.42 1.14
CA ASP A 86 14.64 -4.14 2.02
C ASP A 86 13.26 -3.48 1.94
N ALA A 87 12.31 -4.21 1.38
CA ALA A 87 10.93 -3.77 1.23
C ALA A 87 10.00 -4.32 2.33
N SER A 88 10.54 -4.78 3.45
CA SER A 88 9.75 -5.20 4.59
C SER A 88 8.83 -4.08 5.09
N PHE A 89 7.58 -4.41 5.37
CA PHE A 89 6.60 -3.43 5.81
C PHE A 89 5.52 -3.99 6.73
N ILE A 90 4.90 -3.09 7.47
CA ILE A 90 3.61 -3.30 8.14
C ILE A 90 2.64 -2.25 7.59
N ARG A 91 1.43 -2.66 7.21
CA ARG A 91 0.40 -1.76 6.69
C ARG A 91 -0.91 -1.92 7.45
N LEU A 92 -1.48 -0.80 7.88
CA LEU A 92 -2.86 -0.75 8.37
C LEU A 92 -3.80 -0.78 7.16
N LYS A 93 -4.24 -2.01 6.81
CA LYS A 93 -5.09 -2.28 5.65
C LYS A 93 -6.49 -1.75 5.82
N GLN A 94 -7.04 -1.89 7.02
CA GLN A 94 -8.40 -1.47 7.30
C GLN A 94 -8.52 -0.98 8.74
N LEU A 95 -9.15 0.15 8.90
CA LEU A 95 -9.59 0.68 10.19
C LEU A 95 -11.07 1.03 10.05
N SER A 96 -11.92 0.42 10.86
CA SER A 96 -13.37 0.63 10.81
C SER A 96 -13.89 0.99 12.20
N LEU A 97 -14.58 2.09 12.29
CA LEU A 97 -15.34 2.49 13.48
C LEU A 97 -16.81 2.43 13.13
N SER A 98 -17.58 1.63 13.87
CA SER A 98 -19.03 1.53 13.70
C SER A 98 -19.77 1.87 14.98
N TYR A 99 -20.89 2.52 14.82
CA TYR A 99 -21.80 2.89 15.90
C TYR A 99 -23.19 2.33 15.64
N ASN A 100 -23.70 1.51 16.57
CA ASN A 100 -25.05 0.99 16.52
C ASN A 100 -25.98 1.93 17.30
N LEU A 101 -27.05 2.41 16.70
CA LEU A 101 -27.97 3.29 17.36
C LEU A 101 -28.70 2.59 18.51
N PRO A 102 -28.90 3.26 19.66
CA PRO A 102 -29.62 2.71 20.79
C PRO A 102 -31.12 2.53 20.49
N LYS A 103 -31.75 1.56 21.15
CA LYS A 103 -33.18 1.19 20.93
C LYS A 103 -34.15 2.38 21.03
N ARG A 104 -33.87 3.39 21.87
CA ARG A 104 -34.69 4.58 21.99
C ARG A 104 -34.81 5.35 20.66
N MET A 105 -33.68 5.56 19.99
CA MET A 105 -33.66 6.29 18.72
C MET A 105 -34.25 5.43 17.58
N LEU A 106 -34.03 4.11 17.61
CA LEU A 106 -34.59 3.21 16.62
C LEU A 106 -36.15 3.20 16.63
N LYS A 107 -36.76 3.26 17.80
CA LYS A 107 -38.22 3.34 17.91
C LYS A 107 -38.79 4.61 17.25
N ILE A 108 -38.14 5.76 17.40
CA ILE A 108 -38.56 7.01 16.78
C ILE A 108 -38.49 6.93 15.26
N LEU A 109 -37.47 6.20 14.73
CA LEU A 109 -37.24 6.04 13.29
C LEU A 109 -38.03 4.88 12.66
N GLY A 110 -38.76 4.09 13.46
CA GLY A 110 -39.45 2.90 12.97
C GLY A 110 -38.53 1.78 12.45
N LEU A 111 -37.28 1.78 12.93
CA LEU A 111 -36.26 0.83 12.50
C LEU A 111 -35.97 -0.20 13.58
N SER A 112 -35.63 -1.42 13.17
CA SER A 112 -35.19 -2.48 14.07
C SER A 112 -33.73 -2.39 14.42
N LYS A 113 -32.91 -1.94 13.47
CA LYS A 113 -31.49 -1.71 13.65
C LYS A 113 -31.02 -0.59 12.71
N LEU A 114 -30.10 0.24 13.18
CA LEU A 114 -29.37 1.20 12.35
C LEU A 114 -27.92 1.24 12.83
N SER A 115 -27.00 1.01 11.93
CA SER A 115 -25.57 1.18 12.19
C SER A 115 -24.96 2.16 11.20
N ILE A 116 -24.11 3.03 11.72
CA ILE A 116 -23.30 3.97 10.95
C ILE A 116 -21.87 3.50 11.09
N ALA A 117 -21.15 3.38 9.99
CA ALA A 117 -19.76 2.95 9.98
C ALA A 117 -18.91 3.90 9.13
N ALA A 118 -17.74 4.24 9.66
CA ALA A 118 -16.67 4.88 8.91
C ALA A 118 -15.53 3.89 8.78
N THR A 119 -15.10 3.61 7.55
CA THR A 119 -14.02 2.65 7.26
C THR A 119 -12.96 3.34 6.41
N ALA A 120 -11.73 3.24 6.85
CA ALA A 120 -10.59 3.73 6.11
C ALA A 120 -9.69 2.55 5.70
N TYR A 121 -9.15 2.64 4.49
CA TYR A 121 -8.28 1.62 3.89
C TYR A 121 -6.91 2.18 3.57
N ASP A 122 -5.88 1.35 3.75
CA ASP A 122 -4.48 1.63 3.42
C ASP A 122 -3.97 2.96 4.04
N LEU A 123 -4.38 3.25 5.31
CA LEU A 123 -4.10 4.54 5.96
C LEU A 123 -2.61 4.78 6.19
N PHE A 124 -1.90 3.79 6.73
CA PHE A 124 -0.51 3.92 7.13
C PHE A 124 0.28 2.70 6.68
N THR A 125 1.50 2.97 6.21
CA THR A 125 2.49 1.94 5.88
C THR A 125 3.80 2.32 6.57
N TRP A 126 4.31 1.41 7.39
CA TRP A 126 5.60 1.53 8.05
C TRP A 126 6.62 0.67 7.31
N THR A 127 7.63 1.28 6.75
CA THR A 127 8.67 0.63 5.96
C THR A 127 9.94 1.47 5.94
N LYS A 128 11.07 0.82 5.64
CA LYS A 128 12.35 1.48 5.34
C LYS A 128 12.60 1.65 3.84
N TYR A 129 11.72 1.09 3.02
CA TYR A 129 11.83 1.17 1.58
C TYR A 129 11.75 2.63 1.10
N SER A 130 12.66 3.03 0.21
CA SER A 130 12.75 4.41 -0.29
C SER A 130 11.77 4.72 -1.43
N GLY A 131 11.20 3.70 -2.08
CA GLY A 131 10.21 3.86 -3.14
C GLY A 131 8.81 4.22 -2.62
N GLN A 132 7.87 4.38 -3.54
CA GLN A 132 6.52 4.86 -3.23
C GLN A 132 5.68 3.84 -2.46
N ASP A 133 5.77 2.56 -2.83
CA ASP A 133 4.99 1.48 -2.20
C ASP A 133 5.85 0.20 -2.11
N PRO A 134 6.12 -0.32 -0.90
CA PRO A 134 6.88 -1.56 -0.75
C PRO A 134 6.09 -2.80 -1.21
N GLU A 135 4.76 -2.72 -1.32
CA GLU A 135 3.93 -3.82 -1.79
C GLU A 135 3.93 -3.87 -3.32
N VAL A 136 5.10 -4.17 -3.88
CA VAL A 136 5.30 -4.33 -5.32
C VAL A 136 4.52 -5.54 -5.80
N ASP A 137 3.74 -5.34 -6.86
CA ASP A 137 2.89 -6.37 -7.43
C ASP A 137 3.74 -7.43 -8.16
N ILE A 138 3.40 -8.70 -7.97
CA ILE A 138 4.04 -9.84 -8.65
C ILE A 138 3.91 -9.72 -10.17
N ARG A 139 2.89 -8.98 -10.65
CA ARG A 139 2.60 -8.74 -12.07
C ARG A 139 3.33 -7.54 -12.67
N GLY A 140 4.27 -6.98 -11.96
CA GLY A 140 4.78 -5.63 -12.13
C GLY A 140 5.82 -5.36 -13.17
N GLY A 141 6.19 -6.21 -14.02
CA GLY A 141 7.19 -5.92 -15.05
C GLY A 141 6.89 -6.68 -16.32
N MET A 142 6.04 -6.15 -17.18
CA MET A 142 6.14 -6.51 -18.59
C MET A 142 7.43 -5.86 -19.11
N THR A 143 8.49 -6.64 -19.26
CA THR A 143 9.57 -6.25 -20.16
C THR A 143 9.00 -6.20 -21.58
N ASN A 144 9.52 -5.32 -22.43
CA ASN A 144 9.12 -5.20 -23.85
C ASN A 144 9.21 -6.52 -24.63
N ALA A 145 9.73 -7.59 -24.03
CA ALA A 145 9.78 -8.95 -24.55
C ALA A 145 8.53 -9.80 -24.26
N GLY A 146 7.51 -9.26 -23.59
CA GLY A 146 6.16 -9.87 -23.50
C GLY A 146 6.03 -11.20 -22.76
N LYS A 147 7.09 -11.78 -22.21
CA LYS A 147 7.07 -13.17 -21.76
C LYS A 147 7.56 -13.44 -20.33
N PHE A 148 8.17 -12.49 -19.65
CA PHE A 148 8.67 -12.73 -18.29
C PHE A 148 8.11 -11.70 -17.29
N GLN A 149 7.35 -12.19 -16.32
CA GLN A 149 7.00 -11.41 -15.14
C GLN A 149 8.25 -11.31 -14.26
N VAL A 150 8.84 -10.12 -14.17
CA VAL A 150 9.95 -9.87 -13.26
C VAL A 150 9.35 -9.60 -11.88
N MET A 151 9.46 -10.58 -11.00
CA MET A 151 9.05 -10.43 -9.60
C MET A 151 10.05 -9.56 -8.84
N GLY A 152 9.56 -8.74 -7.93
CA GLY A 152 10.42 -7.97 -7.03
C GLY A 152 11.09 -6.77 -7.67
N VAL A 153 10.54 -6.22 -8.76
CA VAL A 153 11.01 -4.98 -9.38
C VAL A 153 9.95 -3.88 -9.26
N ASP A 154 10.34 -2.75 -8.69
CA ASP A 154 9.49 -1.56 -8.60
C ASP A 154 9.79 -0.60 -9.76
N ASN A 155 8.84 -0.51 -10.68
CA ASN A 155 8.88 0.37 -11.86
C ASN A 155 8.13 1.70 -11.64
N ALA A 156 8.10 2.24 -10.42
CA ALA A 156 7.35 3.46 -10.08
C ALA A 156 5.84 3.34 -10.36
N LYS A 157 5.22 2.21 -10.01
CA LYS A 157 3.77 2.09 -10.10
C LYS A 157 3.09 3.04 -9.13
N THR A 158 1.92 3.52 -9.54
CA THR A 158 1.07 4.34 -8.69
C THR A 158 0.79 3.62 -7.37
N PRO A 159 1.11 4.24 -6.23
CA PRO A 159 0.86 3.65 -4.92
C PRO A 159 -0.64 3.47 -4.68
N ARG A 160 -0.99 2.57 -3.78
CA ARG A 160 -2.39 2.36 -3.42
C ARG A 160 -2.99 3.63 -2.80
N PRO A 161 -4.15 4.07 -3.27
CA PRO A 161 -4.80 5.25 -2.72
C PRO A 161 -5.36 4.96 -1.32
N ARG A 162 -5.24 5.91 -0.43
CA ARG A 162 -6.01 5.91 0.83
C ARG A 162 -7.48 6.14 0.51
N LYS A 163 -8.35 5.32 1.08
CA LYS A 163 -9.80 5.42 0.84
C LYS A 163 -10.53 5.57 2.17
N ILE A 164 -11.50 6.47 2.22
CA ILE A 164 -12.40 6.61 3.36
C ILE A 164 -13.82 6.39 2.85
N MET A 165 -14.56 5.51 3.53
CA MET A 165 -15.93 5.17 3.19
C MET A 165 -16.81 5.39 4.42
N ILE A 166 -17.99 5.99 4.22
CA ILE A 166 -19.02 6.09 5.24
C ILE A 166 -20.20 5.27 4.77
N GLY A 167 -20.67 4.39 5.61
CA GLY A 167 -21.80 3.51 5.34
C GLY A 167 -22.89 3.67 6.40
N ILE A 168 -24.14 3.61 5.96
CA ILE A 168 -25.32 3.59 6.82
C ILE A 168 -26.08 2.31 6.49
N ASN A 169 -26.33 1.46 7.49
CA ASN A 169 -27.01 0.18 7.33
C ASN A 169 -28.30 0.15 8.17
N PRO A 170 -29.44 0.55 7.60
CA PRO A 170 -30.74 0.44 8.23
C PRO A 170 -31.29 -0.98 8.06
N VAL A 171 -31.99 -1.48 9.06
CA VAL A 171 -32.77 -2.74 9.00
C VAL A 171 -34.17 -2.45 9.51
N SER A 172 -35.17 -2.65 8.65
CA SER A 172 -36.59 -2.63 9.04
C SER A 172 -37.15 -4.06 9.01
N TYR A 173 -38.00 -4.39 9.94
CA TYR A 173 -38.80 -5.63 9.90
C TYR A 173 -40.16 -5.29 9.29
N THR A 174 -40.43 -5.79 8.11
CA THR A 174 -41.78 -5.95 7.62
C THR A 174 -42.27 -7.33 8.06
N HIS A 175 -43.04 -7.40 9.15
CA HIS A 175 -43.81 -8.59 9.45
C HIS A 175 -44.95 -8.66 8.41
N LEU A 176 -44.79 -9.50 7.40
CA LEU A 176 -45.90 -10.05 6.65
C LEU A 176 -46.56 -11.09 7.57
N THR A 177 -47.50 -10.63 8.39
CA THR A 177 -48.47 -11.56 8.98
C THR A 177 -49.37 -12.04 7.84
N LEU A 178 -49.15 -13.24 7.36
CA LEU A 178 -50.14 -13.97 6.58
C LEU A 178 -51.40 -14.12 7.47
N PRO A 179 -52.56 -13.65 7.01
CA PRO A 179 -53.79 -13.92 7.72
C PRO A 179 -54.04 -15.44 7.65
N THR A 180 -53.87 -16.14 8.75
CA THR A 180 -54.37 -17.49 8.92
C THR A 180 -55.88 -17.37 8.99
N LYS A 181 -56.58 -17.51 7.83
CA LYS A 181 -57.97 -17.91 7.84
C LYS A 181 -58.01 -19.39 8.19
N LEU A 182 -58.37 -19.66 9.39
CA LEU A 182 -58.93 -20.95 9.79
C LEU A 182 -60.44 -20.80 9.64
N GLU A 183 -60.99 -21.47 8.64
CA GLU A 183 -62.36 -21.97 8.66
C GLU A 183 -62.33 -23.44 9.10
#